data_24883989f1c3ff40fd30f82fb47c380e
#
_entry.id   24883989f1c3ff40fd30f82fb47c380e
#
_cell.length_a   1.000
_cell.length_b   1.000
_cell.length_c   1.000
_cell.angle_alpha   90.00
_cell.angle_beta   90.00
_cell.angle_gamma   90.00
#
_symmetry.space_group_name_H-M   'P 1'
#
loop_
_entity.id
_entity.type
_entity.pdbx_description
1 polymer ?
#
loop_
_entity_poly.entity_id
_entity_poly.type
_entity_poly.pdbx_seq_one_letter_code
_entity_poly.pdbx_strand_id
1 'polypeptide(L)'
;MKEDFVLEQAVDGDEYGVDGAVINGKLQITLLRKKVITPLPVRQAVASFAETNMKLYDAVRIFLQKVIETLNYNNCLVNADLIINKEQIFVIEAAPRPSGHNLHNVFVPLATDIDIAEEYIKFLLGAKYNFIPTRIEKIQIRFFDFNDVYVKYIPTLVQLKNKLGDSLVEWNCSIKENEYLGKVVNGHSIMGRGFFVVKGCTEGDLIEKSDWVLSQFGVMQRGEKDKK
;
A
#
# COMPACT_ATOMS: atom_id res chain seq x y z
N MET A 1 -1.49 29.23 -20.26
CA MET A 1 -1.85 29.08 -18.81
C MET A 1 -0.56 29.15 -18.02
N LYS A 2 -0.50 29.92 -16.94
CA LYS A 2 0.59 29.79 -15.97
C LYS A 2 0.33 28.52 -15.19
N GLU A 3 1.26 27.56 -15.25
CA GLU A 3 1.19 26.38 -14.40
C GLU A 3 1.79 26.76 -13.04
N ASP A 4 1.00 26.61 -11.99
CA ASP A 4 1.48 26.74 -10.63
C ASP A 4 2.24 25.43 -10.30
N PHE A 5 3.41 25.55 -9.69
CA PHE A 5 4.21 24.41 -9.23
C PHE A 5 4.70 24.65 -7.81
N VAL A 6 4.90 23.55 -7.09
CA VAL A 6 5.49 23.53 -5.76
C VAL A 6 6.93 23.03 -5.87
N LEU A 7 7.86 23.76 -5.26
CA LEU A 7 9.27 23.36 -5.17
C LEU A 7 9.55 22.96 -3.72
N GLU A 8 9.95 21.72 -3.51
CA GLU A 8 10.25 21.16 -2.19
C GLU A 8 11.67 20.60 -2.16
N GLN A 9 12.25 20.51 -0.96
CA GLN A 9 13.51 19.83 -0.76
C GLN A 9 13.34 18.32 -1.02
N ALA A 10 14.22 17.75 -1.84
CA ALA A 10 14.28 16.30 -1.98
C ALA A 10 14.83 15.67 -0.69
N VAL A 11 14.12 14.72 -0.13
CA VAL A 11 14.49 13.97 1.06
C VAL A 11 14.69 12.52 0.70
N ASP A 12 15.86 11.96 1.05
CA ASP A 12 16.14 10.54 0.91
C ASP A 12 15.64 9.78 2.14
N GLY A 13 15.11 8.58 1.93
CA GLY A 13 14.62 7.71 2.99
C GLY A 13 13.60 6.69 2.48
N ASP A 14 13.16 5.81 3.38
CA ASP A 14 12.08 4.89 3.09
C ASP A 14 10.73 5.63 3.15
N GLU A 15 9.86 5.35 2.18
CA GLU A 15 8.50 5.91 2.20
C GLU A 15 7.54 5.01 2.97
N TYR A 16 6.72 5.65 3.78
CA TYR A 16 5.67 4.99 4.57
C TYR A 16 4.31 5.63 4.31
N GLY A 17 3.27 4.80 4.40
CA GLY A 17 1.89 5.25 4.48
C GLY A 17 1.32 4.95 5.86
N VAL A 18 0.44 5.81 6.34
CA VAL A 18 -0.25 5.66 7.64
C VAL A 18 -1.74 5.60 7.40
N ASP A 19 -2.39 4.60 7.98
CA ASP A 19 -3.86 4.51 8.06
C ASP A 19 -4.30 4.55 9.51
N GLY A 20 -5.34 5.33 9.81
CA GLY A 20 -5.86 5.46 11.16
C GLY A 20 -7.03 6.42 11.28
N ALA A 21 -7.26 6.90 12.49
CA ALA A 21 -8.31 7.87 12.79
C ALA A 21 -7.82 8.92 13.81
N VAL A 22 -8.39 10.10 13.73
CA VAL A 22 -8.27 11.14 14.77
C VAL A 22 -9.61 11.20 15.49
N ILE A 23 -9.63 10.83 16.76
CA ILE A 23 -10.83 10.81 17.58
C ILE A 23 -10.62 11.71 18.81
N ASN A 24 -11.46 12.72 18.94
CA ASN A 24 -11.37 13.72 20.02
C ASN A 24 -9.95 14.35 20.09
N GLY A 25 -9.41 14.70 18.93
CA GLY A 25 -8.08 15.31 18.78
C GLY A 25 -6.90 14.35 18.95
N LYS A 26 -7.12 13.06 19.20
CA LYS A 26 -6.06 12.05 19.39
C LYS A 26 -5.91 11.14 18.18
N LEU A 27 -4.71 11.07 17.63
CA LEU A 27 -4.36 10.18 16.55
C LEU A 27 -4.24 8.73 17.06
N GLN A 28 -4.94 7.83 16.40
CA GLN A 28 -4.87 6.38 16.57
C GLN A 28 -4.43 5.77 15.24
N ILE A 29 -3.21 5.22 15.19
CA ILE A 29 -2.66 4.57 14.01
C ILE A 29 -3.11 3.11 14.02
N THR A 30 -3.82 2.71 12.98
CA THR A 30 -4.23 1.31 12.77
C THR A 30 -3.15 0.54 12.03
N LEU A 31 -2.59 1.11 10.96
CA LEU A 31 -1.51 0.46 10.21
C LEU A 31 -0.49 1.48 9.71
N LEU A 32 0.80 1.16 9.94
CA LEU A 32 1.94 1.78 9.27
C LEU A 32 2.40 0.84 8.16
N ARG A 33 2.62 1.36 6.97
CA ARG A 33 2.97 0.58 5.78
C ARG A 33 4.26 1.09 5.16
N LYS A 34 5.29 0.24 5.06
CA LYS A 34 6.50 0.54 4.28
C LYS A 34 6.19 0.34 2.80
N LYS A 35 6.45 1.34 1.97
CA LYS A 35 6.18 1.29 0.52
C LYS A 35 7.38 0.76 -0.26
N VAL A 36 7.11 0.05 -1.34
CA VAL A 36 8.08 -0.25 -2.41
C VAL A 36 7.77 0.65 -3.59
N ILE A 37 8.75 1.45 -3.97
CA ILE A 37 8.58 2.54 -4.94
C ILE A 37 9.42 2.27 -6.18
N THR A 38 8.84 2.53 -7.36
CA THR A 38 9.60 2.49 -8.62
C THR A 38 10.68 3.57 -8.64
N PRO A 39 11.79 3.34 -9.36
CA PRO A 39 12.84 4.36 -9.50
C PRO A 39 12.35 5.67 -10.10
N LEU A 40 13.12 6.73 -9.89
CA LEU A 40 12.93 7.99 -10.61
C LEU A 40 12.91 7.76 -12.15
N PRO A 41 12.15 8.56 -12.89
CA PRO A 41 11.40 9.75 -12.45
C PRO A 41 9.98 9.46 -11.93
N VAL A 42 9.51 8.23 -11.96
CA VAL A 42 8.09 7.89 -11.72
C VAL A 42 7.72 7.89 -10.23
N ARG A 43 8.53 7.25 -9.37
CA ARG A 43 8.28 7.11 -7.92
C ARG A 43 6.86 6.63 -7.56
N GLN A 44 6.39 5.59 -8.25
CA GLN A 44 5.08 5.00 -7.99
C GLN A 44 5.20 3.87 -6.98
N ALA A 45 4.37 3.88 -5.93
CA ALA A 45 4.26 2.75 -5.01
C ALA A 45 3.63 1.54 -5.71
N VAL A 46 4.35 0.42 -5.74
CA VAL A 46 3.95 -0.84 -6.38
C VAL A 46 3.73 -1.97 -5.40
N ALA A 47 4.15 -1.79 -4.16
CA ALA A 47 3.85 -2.70 -3.05
C ALA A 47 3.86 -1.94 -1.72
N SER A 48 3.30 -2.56 -0.69
CA SER A 48 3.44 -2.12 0.70
C SER A 48 3.55 -3.32 1.63
N PHE A 49 4.44 -3.22 2.59
CA PHE A 49 4.56 -4.16 3.71
C PHE A 49 3.82 -3.62 4.93
N ALA A 50 3.14 -4.47 5.67
CA ALA A 50 2.69 -4.12 7.01
C ALA A 50 3.91 -4.01 7.93
N GLU A 51 4.13 -2.83 8.50
CA GLU A 51 5.19 -2.60 9.48
C GLU A 51 4.82 -3.24 10.83
N THR A 52 5.78 -3.87 11.48
CA THR A 52 5.57 -4.54 12.77
C THR A 52 6.43 -3.97 13.91
N ASN A 53 7.27 -2.97 13.62
CA ASN A 53 8.14 -2.34 14.60
C ASN A 53 7.36 -1.31 15.46
N MET A 54 6.94 -1.69 16.64
CA MET A 54 6.15 -0.84 17.53
C MET A 54 6.87 0.42 17.98
N LYS A 55 8.22 0.43 18.05
CA LYS A 55 8.98 1.65 18.35
C LYS A 55 8.82 2.69 17.23
N LEU A 56 8.76 2.23 15.98
CA LEU A 56 8.51 3.10 14.85
C LEU A 56 7.08 3.66 14.87
N TYR A 57 6.08 2.82 15.24
CA TYR A 57 4.70 3.29 15.44
C TYR A 57 4.63 4.43 16.46
N ASP A 58 5.30 4.30 17.60
CA ASP A 58 5.31 5.34 18.63
C ASP A 58 5.98 6.63 18.15
N ALA A 59 7.11 6.53 17.46
CA ALA A 59 7.80 7.71 16.89
C ALA A 59 6.92 8.43 15.85
N VAL A 60 6.32 7.67 14.93
CA VAL A 60 5.40 8.21 13.92
C VAL A 60 4.16 8.84 14.57
N ARG A 61 3.57 8.18 15.57
CA ARG A 61 2.39 8.70 16.27
C ARG A 61 2.70 10.02 16.97
N ILE A 62 3.83 10.13 17.66
CA ILE A 62 4.25 11.37 18.34
C ILE A 62 4.47 12.50 17.33
N PHE A 63 5.12 12.21 16.21
CA PHE A 63 5.36 13.18 15.15
C PHE A 63 4.07 13.63 14.48
N LEU A 64 3.25 12.69 14.01
CA LEU A 64 2.01 12.99 13.30
C LEU A 64 0.95 13.64 14.19
N GLN A 65 0.94 13.37 15.51
CA GLN A 65 0.03 14.06 16.43
C GLN A 65 0.19 15.58 16.33
N LYS A 66 1.42 16.08 16.26
CA LYS A 66 1.69 17.53 16.10
C LYS A 66 1.21 18.07 14.75
N VAL A 67 1.35 17.27 13.68
CA VAL A 67 0.84 17.63 12.34
C VAL A 67 -0.69 17.72 12.37
N ILE A 68 -1.36 16.72 12.95
CA ILE A 68 -2.81 16.67 13.10
C ILE A 68 -3.36 17.85 13.90
N GLU A 69 -2.70 18.21 15.00
CA GLU A 69 -3.04 19.39 15.81
C GLU A 69 -2.91 20.68 15.01
N THR A 70 -1.82 20.84 14.24
CA THR A 70 -1.59 22.01 13.39
C THR A 70 -2.65 22.13 12.28
N LEU A 71 -3.07 21.01 11.71
CA LEU A 71 -4.10 20.94 10.66
C LEU A 71 -5.52 21.00 11.23
N ASN A 72 -5.71 21.01 12.54
CA ASN A 72 -7.00 20.95 13.24
C ASN A 72 -7.87 19.75 12.79
N TYR A 73 -7.25 18.61 12.49
CA TYR A 73 -8.00 17.40 12.18
C TYR A 73 -8.64 16.83 13.43
N ASN A 74 -9.93 16.53 13.36
CA ASN A 74 -10.65 15.93 14.46
C ASN A 74 -11.84 15.09 13.95
N ASN A 75 -12.08 13.97 14.63
CA ASN A 75 -13.18 13.07 14.34
C ASN A 75 -13.26 12.70 12.85
N CYS A 76 -12.16 12.24 12.29
CA CYS A 76 -12.03 11.83 10.90
C CYS A 76 -11.10 10.63 10.77
N LEU A 77 -11.28 9.86 9.70
CA LEU A 77 -10.23 8.95 9.23
C LEU A 77 -9.04 9.75 8.73
N VAL A 78 -7.85 9.18 8.80
CA VAL A 78 -6.63 9.84 8.34
C VAL A 78 -5.77 8.89 7.53
N ASN A 79 -5.26 9.40 6.41
CA ASN A 79 -4.17 8.81 5.65
C ASN A 79 -3.04 9.83 5.57
N ALA A 80 -1.80 9.38 5.81
CA ALA A 80 -0.63 10.23 5.64
C ALA A 80 0.48 9.47 4.92
N ASP A 81 1.27 10.19 4.13
CA ASP A 81 2.48 9.71 3.49
C ASP A 81 3.70 10.39 4.09
N LEU A 82 4.69 9.59 4.43
CA LEU A 82 5.89 10.00 5.15
C LEU A 82 7.15 9.52 4.44
N ILE A 83 8.26 10.26 4.63
CA ILE A 83 9.61 9.75 4.41
C ILE A 83 10.27 9.61 5.77
N ILE A 84 10.90 8.47 6.02
CA ILE A 84 11.65 8.21 7.26
C ILE A 84 13.11 7.95 6.89
N ASN A 85 13.98 8.82 7.37
CA ASN A 85 15.43 8.74 7.19
C ASN A 85 16.11 8.65 8.56
N LYS A 86 16.65 7.48 8.89
CA LYS A 86 17.22 7.20 10.21
C LYS A 86 16.20 7.49 11.32
N GLU A 87 16.39 8.59 12.06
CA GLU A 87 15.49 9.01 13.15
C GLU A 87 14.60 10.21 12.78
N GLN A 88 14.75 10.73 11.55
CA GLN A 88 13.98 11.88 11.09
C GLN A 88 12.75 11.42 10.31
N ILE A 89 11.62 12.03 10.61
CA ILE A 89 10.34 11.80 9.95
C ILE A 89 9.94 13.09 9.23
N PHE A 90 9.60 12.94 7.95
CA PHE A 90 9.10 14.03 7.10
C PHE A 90 7.71 13.68 6.61
N VAL A 91 6.76 14.63 6.67
CA VAL A 91 5.45 14.46 6.08
C VAL A 91 5.49 14.89 4.62
N ILE A 92 4.99 14.02 3.73
CA ILE A 92 4.76 14.34 2.31
C ILE A 92 3.36 14.93 2.19
N GLU A 93 2.36 14.19 2.69
CA GLU A 93 0.97 14.63 2.73
C GLU A 93 0.24 14.04 3.94
N ALA A 94 -0.83 14.72 4.37
CA ALA A 94 -1.79 14.19 5.32
C ALA A 94 -3.19 14.61 4.88
N ALA A 95 -4.11 13.67 4.84
CA ALA A 95 -5.48 13.90 4.37
C ALA A 95 -6.51 13.32 5.34
N PRO A 96 -7.63 14.05 5.64
CA PRO A 96 -8.70 13.57 6.52
C PRO A 96 -9.64 12.61 5.77
N ARG A 97 -9.11 11.55 5.21
CA ARG A 97 -9.81 10.51 4.45
C ARG A 97 -9.10 9.16 4.57
N PRO A 98 -9.77 8.03 4.27
CA PRO A 98 -9.10 6.75 4.18
C PRO A 98 -8.13 6.70 2.98
N SER A 99 -7.15 5.80 3.02
CA SER A 99 -6.25 5.53 1.89
C SER A 99 -7.00 4.89 0.71
N GLY A 100 -6.45 5.06 -0.49
CA GLY A 100 -6.96 4.46 -1.72
C GLY A 100 -6.37 3.07 -2.00
N HIS A 101 -6.50 2.61 -3.27
CA HIS A 101 -5.83 1.42 -3.82
C HIS A 101 -6.07 0.12 -3.04
N ASN A 102 -7.30 -0.09 -2.53
CA ASN A 102 -7.65 -1.24 -1.69
C ASN A 102 -6.80 -1.37 -0.39
N LEU A 103 -6.16 -0.30 0.04
CA LEU A 103 -5.37 -0.32 1.26
C LEU A 103 -6.26 -0.33 2.51
N HIS A 104 -7.15 0.68 2.66
CA HIS A 104 -7.99 0.77 3.86
C HIS A 104 -9.04 -0.33 3.98
N ASN A 105 -9.58 -0.82 2.86
CA ASN A 105 -10.71 -1.77 2.83
C ASN A 105 -10.32 -3.24 2.64
N VAL A 106 -9.05 -3.51 2.25
CA VAL A 106 -8.55 -4.88 2.09
C VAL A 106 -7.27 -5.09 2.90
N PHE A 107 -6.24 -4.29 2.65
CA PHE A 107 -4.92 -4.55 3.23
C PHE A 107 -4.89 -4.29 4.74
N VAL A 108 -5.50 -3.19 5.22
CA VAL A 108 -5.57 -2.89 6.65
C VAL A 108 -6.33 -3.99 7.41
N PRO A 109 -7.55 -4.42 7.01
CA PRO A 109 -8.23 -5.52 7.67
C PRO A 109 -7.42 -6.83 7.67
N LEU A 110 -6.79 -7.20 6.57
CA LEU A 110 -5.96 -8.41 6.49
C LEU A 110 -4.72 -8.33 7.39
N ALA A 111 -4.17 -7.13 7.61
CA ALA A 111 -3.01 -6.92 8.45
C ALA A 111 -3.35 -6.87 9.95
N THR A 112 -4.53 -6.38 10.33
CA THR A 112 -4.82 -5.93 11.70
C THR A 112 -6.10 -6.49 12.31
N ASP A 113 -6.93 -7.18 11.54
CA ASP A 113 -8.31 -7.56 11.89
C ASP A 113 -9.23 -6.35 12.19
N ILE A 114 -8.88 -5.14 11.71
CA ILE A 114 -9.67 -3.92 11.91
C ILE A 114 -10.15 -3.39 10.56
N ASP A 115 -11.47 -3.31 10.38
CA ASP A 115 -12.09 -2.50 9.32
C ASP A 115 -12.26 -1.07 9.82
N ILE A 116 -11.35 -0.17 9.39
CA ILE A 116 -11.35 1.22 9.87
C ILE A 116 -12.61 2.00 9.45
N ALA A 117 -13.27 1.62 8.37
CA ALA A 117 -14.52 2.25 7.95
C ALA A 117 -15.68 1.82 8.86
N GLU A 118 -15.76 0.53 9.19
CA GLU A 118 -16.74 0.01 10.14
C GLU A 118 -16.54 0.61 11.53
N GLU A 119 -15.32 0.65 12.03
CA GLU A 119 -15.00 1.26 13.33
C GLU A 119 -15.33 2.76 13.38
N TYR A 120 -15.14 3.46 12.26
CA TYR A 120 -15.51 4.86 12.15
C TYR A 120 -17.04 5.07 12.15
N ILE A 121 -17.79 4.19 11.48
CA ILE A 121 -19.27 4.20 11.56
C ILE A 121 -19.72 3.92 12.98
N LYS A 122 -19.14 2.94 13.68
CA LYS A 122 -19.45 2.67 15.10
C LYS A 122 -19.21 3.92 15.97
N PHE A 123 -18.08 4.59 15.77
CA PHE A 123 -17.78 5.86 16.46
C PHE A 123 -18.88 6.92 16.21
N LEU A 124 -19.27 7.14 14.96
CA LEU A 124 -20.30 8.13 14.60
C LEU A 124 -21.68 7.81 15.21
N LEU A 125 -21.98 6.52 15.39
CA LEU A 125 -23.23 6.04 16.02
C LEU A 125 -23.16 6.01 17.54
N GLY A 126 -22.02 6.41 18.14
CA GLY A 126 -21.83 6.34 19.60
C GLY A 126 -21.69 4.92 20.16
N ALA A 127 -21.41 3.93 19.30
CA ALA A 127 -21.15 2.55 19.68
C ALA A 127 -19.68 2.36 20.10
N LYS A 128 -19.36 1.21 20.68
CA LYS A 128 -17.98 0.86 21.02
C LYS A 128 -17.17 0.63 19.74
N TYR A 129 -16.04 1.29 19.62
CA TYR A 129 -15.11 1.22 18.48
C TYR A 129 -13.67 0.94 18.93
N ASN A 130 -12.83 0.50 18.01
CA ASN A 130 -11.39 0.29 18.24
C ASN A 130 -10.58 0.48 16.96
N PHE A 131 -9.63 1.44 16.96
CA PHE A 131 -8.70 1.68 15.86
C PHE A 131 -7.27 1.15 16.13
N ILE A 132 -7.02 0.60 17.33
CA ILE A 132 -5.69 0.16 17.73
C ILE A 132 -5.62 -1.37 17.63
N PRO A 133 -4.80 -1.92 16.73
CA PRO A 133 -4.70 -3.37 16.57
C PRO A 133 -4.01 -4.02 17.77
N THR A 134 -4.43 -5.23 18.10
CA THR A 134 -3.79 -6.07 19.12
C THR A 134 -2.65 -6.89 18.52
N ARG A 135 -2.66 -7.08 17.21
CA ARG A 135 -1.62 -7.76 16.43
C ARG A 135 -1.51 -7.15 15.05
N ILE A 136 -0.36 -7.31 14.42
CA ILE A 136 -0.14 -6.94 13.02
C ILE A 136 0.49 -8.14 12.33
N GLU A 137 -0.21 -8.66 11.31
CA GLU A 137 0.28 -9.74 10.49
C GLU A 137 1.41 -9.26 9.57
N LYS A 138 2.43 -10.08 9.39
CA LYS A 138 3.51 -9.79 8.45
C LYS A 138 3.07 -10.18 7.04
N ILE A 139 2.53 -9.21 6.33
CA ILE A 139 1.99 -9.37 4.98
C ILE A 139 2.48 -8.27 4.05
N GLN A 140 2.41 -8.55 2.75
CA GLN A 140 2.68 -7.59 1.68
C GLN A 140 1.51 -7.57 0.72
N ILE A 141 1.01 -6.37 0.37
CA ILE A 141 0.21 -6.17 -0.83
C ILE A 141 1.14 -5.83 -2.00
N ARG A 142 0.94 -6.48 -3.14
CA ARG A 142 1.69 -6.25 -4.37
C ARG A 142 0.73 -5.98 -5.52
N PHE A 143 0.97 -4.89 -6.26
CA PHE A 143 0.23 -4.55 -7.48
C PHE A 143 0.94 -5.12 -8.71
N PHE A 144 0.19 -5.34 -9.80
CA PHE A 144 0.76 -5.81 -11.06
C PHE A 144 1.41 -4.66 -11.82
N ASP A 145 2.71 -4.47 -11.62
CA ASP A 145 3.51 -3.36 -12.15
C ASP A 145 4.26 -3.70 -13.44
N PHE A 146 3.74 -4.66 -14.21
CA PHE A 146 4.28 -4.97 -15.53
C PHE A 146 4.42 -3.73 -16.42
N ASN A 147 5.55 -3.61 -17.14
CA ASN A 147 5.88 -2.43 -17.92
C ASN A 147 6.08 -2.78 -19.40
N ASP A 148 5.27 -2.17 -20.28
CA ASP A 148 5.41 -2.22 -21.74
C ASP A 148 5.42 -3.66 -22.30
N VAL A 149 4.48 -4.50 -21.83
CA VAL A 149 4.38 -5.92 -22.14
C VAL A 149 3.01 -6.32 -22.66
N TYR A 150 2.97 -7.40 -23.46
CA TYR A 150 1.76 -8.19 -23.72
C TYR A 150 1.68 -9.37 -22.75
N VAL A 151 0.57 -9.54 -22.08
CA VAL A 151 0.31 -10.70 -21.21
C VAL A 151 -0.20 -11.85 -22.05
N LYS A 152 0.55 -12.95 -22.14
CA LYS A 152 0.21 -14.13 -22.92
C LYS A 152 -0.43 -15.24 -22.10
N TYR A 153 -0.14 -15.25 -20.81
CA TYR A 153 -0.64 -16.25 -19.89
C TYR A 153 -0.82 -15.63 -18.49
N ILE A 154 -1.91 -16.00 -17.84
CA ILE A 154 -2.22 -15.59 -16.47
C ILE A 154 -2.32 -16.84 -15.61
N PRO A 155 -1.56 -16.95 -14.51
CA PRO A 155 -1.64 -18.11 -13.64
C PRO A 155 -3.02 -18.21 -12.97
N THR A 156 -3.55 -19.40 -12.86
CA THR A 156 -4.80 -19.64 -12.13
C THR A 156 -4.56 -19.58 -10.62
N LEU A 157 -5.58 -19.20 -9.85
CA LEU A 157 -5.52 -19.21 -8.39
C LEU A 157 -5.12 -20.59 -7.84
N VAL A 158 -5.59 -21.67 -8.47
CA VAL A 158 -5.25 -23.05 -8.07
C VAL A 158 -3.74 -23.31 -8.23
N GLN A 159 -3.14 -22.91 -9.35
CA GLN A 159 -1.69 -23.06 -9.56
C GLN A 159 -0.88 -22.29 -8.52
N LEU A 160 -1.28 -21.05 -8.22
CA LEU A 160 -0.60 -20.23 -7.21
C LEU A 160 -0.75 -20.84 -5.81
N LYS A 161 -1.96 -21.26 -5.42
CA LYS A 161 -2.22 -21.90 -4.12
C LYS A 161 -1.55 -23.26 -3.96
N ASN A 162 -1.33 -24.01 -5.02
CA ASN A 162 -0.57 -25.27 -4.94
C ASN A 162 0.87 -25.06 -4.44
N LYS A 163 1.48 -23.90 -4.73
CA LYS A 163 2.83 -23.56 -4.27
C LYS A 163 2.84 -22.77 -2.95
N LEU A 164 1.96 -21.79 -2.82
CA LEU A 164 1.99 -20.85 -1.70
C LEU A 164 1.05 -21.25 -0.55
N GLY A 165 0.07 -22.12 -0.80
CA GLY A 165 -0.92 -22.50 0.20
C GLY A 165 -1.62 -21.28 0.80
N ASP A 166 -1.70 -21.25 2.13
CA ASP A 166 -2.30 -20.17 2.90
C ASP A 166 -1.44 -18.89 2.93
N SER A 167 -0.21 -18.95 2.36
CA SER A 167 0.60 -17.73 2.22
C SER A 167 0.08 -16.79 1.14
N LEU A 168 -0.74 -17.26 0.19
CA LEU A 168 -1.49 -16.39 -0.72
C LEU A 168 -2.83 -16.05 -0.08
N VAL A 169 -2.87 -14.88 0.56
CA VAL A 169 -4.01 -14.42 1.39
C VAL A 169 -5.13 -13.85 0.54
N GLU A 170 -4.79 -13.07 -0.49
CA GLU A 170 -5.77 -12.42 -1.37
C GLU A 170 -5.26 -12.44 -2.82
N TRP A 171 -6.20 -12.56 -3.76
CA TRP A 171 -5.93 -12.56 -5.19
C TRP A 171 -7.01 -11.81 -5.94
N ASN A 172 -6.67 -10.69 -6.53
CA ASN A 172 -7.55 -9.90 -7.37
C ASN A 172 -6.79 -9.51 -8.65
N CYS A 173 -7.03 -10.22 -9.75
CA CYS A 173 -6.39 -9.97 -11.04
C CYS A 173 -7.45 -9.60 -12.08
N SER A 174 -7.36 -8.38 -12.61
CA SER A 174 -8.26 -7.88 -13.66
C SER A 174 -7.61 -7.89 -15.05
N ILE A 175 -6.34 -8.30 -15.13
CA ILE A 175 -5.59 -8.42 -16.39
C ILE A 175 -6.21 -9.52 -17.24
N LYS A 176 -6.20 -9.34 -18.57
CA LYS A 176 -6.69 -10.33 -19.54
C LYS A 176 -5.55 -10.87 -20.39
N GLU A 177 -5.69 -12.10 -20.87
CA GLU A 177 -4.77 -12.65 -21.86
C GLU A 177 -4.79 -11.81 -23.15
N ASN A 178 -3.62 -11.67 -23.76
CA ASN A 178 -3.34 -10.82 -24.91
C ASN A 178 -3.54 -9.32 -24.67
N GLU A 179 -3.76 -8.87 -23.44
CA GLU A 179 -3.80 -7.46 -23.09
C GLU A 179 -2.41 -6.85 -23.16
N TYR A 180 -2.33 -5.62 -23.68
CA TYR A 180 -1.14 -4.80 -23.62
C TYR A 180 -1.15 -3.93 -22.36
N LEU A 181 -0.17 -4.11 -21.51
CA LEU A 181 0.05 -3.29 -20.33
C LEU A 181 1.12 -2.25 -20.60
N GLY A 182 0.71 -0.99 -20.70
CA GLY A 182 1.61 0.14 -20.91
C GLY A 182 2.54 0.38 -19.72
N LYS A 183 3.39 1.41 -19.84
CA LYS A 183 4.32 1.81 -18.77
C LYS A 183 3.58 2.25 -17.52
N VAL A 184 4.13 1.91 -16.36
CA VAL A 184 3.71 2.46 -15.08
C VAL A 184 4.28 3.87 -14.97
N VAL A 185 3.41 4.87 -15.04
CA VAL A 185 3.79 6.30 -14.98
C VAL A 185 3.15 7.03 -13.79
N ASN A 186 2.11 6.43 -13.19
CA ASN A 186 1.41 6.93 -12.00
C ASN A 186 0.50 5.83 -11.43
N GLY A 187 -0.22 6.12 -10.34
CA GLY A 187 -1.16 5.19 -9.69
C GLY A 187 -2.25 4.67 -10.61
N HIS A 188 -2.79 5.50 -11.51
CA HIS A 188 -3.82 5.05 -12.48
C HIS A 188 -3.31 3.97 -13.44
N SER A 189 -2.02 3.93 -13.73
CA SER A 189 -1.42 2.92 -14.60
C SER A 189 -1.53 1.50 -14.06
N ILE A 190 -1.67 1.32 -12.75
CA ILE A 190 -1.73 0.01 -12.08
C ILE A 190 -3.10 -0.30 -11.43
N MET A 191 -3.91 0.73 -11.14
CA MET A 191 -5.19 0.56 -10.42
C MET A 191 -6.15 -0.46 -11.05
N GLY A 192 -6.26 -0.48 -12.38
CA GLY A 192 -7.15 -1.37 -13.11
C GLY A 192 -6.62 -2.81 -13.27
N ARG A 193 -5.37 -3.09 -12.91
CA ARG A 193 -4.72 -4.38 -13.13
C ARG A 193 -4.96 -5.36 -12.00
N GLY A 194 -5.24 -4.85 -10.81
CA GLY A 194 -5.45 -5.65 -9.60
C GLY A 194 -4.21 -5.76 -8.72
N PHE A 195 -4.29 -6.65 -7.75
CA PHE A 195 -3.26 -6.85 -6.72
C PHE A 195 -3.36 -8.27 -6.14
N PHE A 196 -2.39 -8.64 -5.34
CA PHE A 196 -2.44 -9.80 -4.48
C PHE A 196 -1.79 -9.50 -3.12
N VAL A 197 -2.12 -10.33 -2.12
CA VAL A 197 -1.54 -10.22 -0.78
C VAL A 197 -0.90 -11.54 -0.42
N VAL A 198 0.36 -11.47 0.03
CA VAL A 198 1.10 -12.63 0.54
C VAL A 198 1.45 -12.44 2.01
N LYS A 199 1.52 -13.56 2.75
CA LYS A 199 1.93 -13.66 4.14
C LYS A 199 3.29 -14.34 4.23
N GLY A 200 4.14 -13.88 5.15
CA GLY A 200 5.48 -14.41 5.30
C GLY A 200 6.08 -14.22 6.69
N CYS A 201 7.29 -14.77 6.89
CA CYS A 201 8.01 -14.68 8.16
C CYS A 201 8.96 -13.48 8.22
N THR A 202 9.53 -13.09 7.07
CA THR A 202 10.46 -11.96 6.94
C THR A 202 10.10 -11.11 5.73
N GLU A 203 10.65 -9.89 5.63
CA GLU A 203 10.51 -9.05 4.43
C GLU A 203 11.06 -9.76 3.18
N GLY A 204 12.22 -10.44 3.31
CA GLY A 204 12.81 -11.21 2.21
C GLY A 204 11.90 -12.36 1.73
N ASP A 205 11.27 -13.11 2.64
CA ASP A 205 10.30 -14.16 2.32
C ASP A 205 9.06 -13.59 1.58
N LEU A 206 8.58 -12.41 1.98
CA LEU A 206 7.48 -11.74 1.30
C LEU A 206 7.86 -11.32 -0.13
N ILE A 207 9.07 -10.78 -0.30
CA ILE A 207 9.59 -10.39 -1.62
C ILE A 207 9.71 -11.62 -2.53
N GLU A 208 10.34 -12.71 -2.04
CA GLU A 208 10.51 -13.94 -2.80
C GLU A 208 9.17 -14.51 -3.28
N LYS A 209 8.17 -14.58 -2.39
CA LYS A 209 6.81 -15.04 -2.74
C LYS A 209 6.15 -14.15 -3.78
N SER A 210 6.27 -12.84 -3.63
CA SER A 210 5.68 -11.87 -4.56
C SER A 210 6.32 -11.92 -5.93
N ASP A 211 7.65 -11.99 -5.99
CA ASP A 211 8.40 -12.11 -7.24
C ASP A 211 8.10 -13.44 -7.94
N TRP A 212 7.97 -14.53 -7.17
CA TRP A 212 7.54 -15.79 -7.71
C TRP A 212 6.15 -15.70 -8.35
N VAL A 213 5.15 -15.07 -7.68
CA VAL A 213 3.81 -14.86 -8.27
C VAL A 213 3.90 -14.11 -9.59
N LEU A 214 4.63 -12.99 -9.63
CA LEU A 214 4.80 -12.21 -10.85
C LEU A 214 5.49 -13.01 -11.96
N SER A 215 6.47 -13.86 -11.62
CA SER A 215 7.18 -14.72 -12.57
C SER A 215 6.32 -15.80 -13.21
N GLN A 216 5.15 -16.11 -12.64
CA GLN A 216 4.23 -17.10 -13.20
C GLN A 216 3.43 -16.55 -14.39
N PHE A 217 3.41 -15.24 -14.61
CA PHE A 217 2.78 -14.65 -15.79
C PHE A 217 3.65 -14.86 -17.03
N GLY A 218 3.03 -15.31 -18.11
CA GLY A 218 3.68 -15.32 -19.43
C GLY A 218 3.59 -13.91 -20.03
N VAL A 219 4.68 -13.18 -20.02
CA VAL A 219 4.75 -11.84 -20.61
C VAL A 219 5.70 -11.80 -21.79
N MET A 220 5.40 -10.94 -22.79
CA MET A 220 6.22 -10.72 -23.98
C MET A 220 6.47 -9.23 -24.14
N GLN A 221 7.72 -8.84 -24.31
CA GLN A 221 8.10 -7.45 -24.56
C GLN A 221 7.51 -6.93 -25.89
N ARG A 222 7.16 -5.65 -25.93
CA ARG A 222 6.54 -5.02 -27.10
C ARG A 222 7.36 -5.22 -28.39
N GLY A 223 8.69 -5.14 -28.33
CA GLY A 223 9.59 -5.28 -29.49
C GLY A 223 9.74 -6.72 -30.02
N GLU A 224 9.21 -7.75 -29.36
CA GLU A 224 9.29 -9.15 -29.80
C GLU A 224 8.13 -9.54 -30.73
N LYS A 225 7.06 -8.73 -30.80
CA LYS A 225 5.90 -8.96 -31.66
C LYS A 225 6.19 -8.74 -33.13
N ASP A 226 7.19 -7.93 -33.44
CA ASP A 226 7.53 -7.49 -34.81
C ASP A 226 8.56 -8.41 -35.50
N LYS A 227 8.94 -9.55 -34.85
CA LYS A 227 9.95 -10.48 -35.35
C LYS A 227 9.38 -11.83 -35.83
N LYS A 228 8.08 -11.91 -36.13
CA LYS A 228 7.46 -13.09 -36.75
C LYS A 228 6.81 -12.76 -38.08
#